data_58bd749ccd123613f6e4befbd3a6f549
#
_entry.id   58bd749ccd123613f6e4befbd3a6f549
#
_cell.length_a   1.000
_cell.length_b   1.000
_cell.length_c   1.000
_cell.angle_alpha   90.00
_cell.angle_beta   90.00
_cell.angle_gamma   90.00
#
_symmetry.space_group_name_H-M   'P 1'
#
loop_
_entity.id
_entity.type
_entity.pdbx_description
1 polymer ?
#
loop_
_entity_poly.entity_id
_entity_poly.type
_entity_poly.pdbx_seq_one_letter_code
_entity_poly.pdbx_strand_id
1 'polypeptide(L)'
;MTTTQVFATGVAMGESPRWHDGRLWVCDWLAGEVLAFTEDGERTVVHRIDGLPFSVEWLPDGREVLTTQDGVVVGPDLAPYGGTGRPWNEVVVDPRGHVFVNMPGSMPGQEPKPGVLAVITPDGRTRDVAGDLWFPNGMAVTPDGTTLVVAESHAHRLTAFPIAADGSLTDRRVWADLGEGAAPDGICLDADGAVWYADVPNRRCVRVAEGGLVLESVAVDRGCFACMLGGADGRTLFIVATDWERLDWRGGGGGERTGLVLTYRAPAPHAGCP
;
A
#
# COMPACT_ATOMS: atom_id res chain seq x y z
N MET A 1 -19.82 -4.47 19.37
CA MET A 1 -18.71 -3.71 18.74
C MET A 1 -17.67 -4.75 18.36
N THR A 2 -17.36 -4.88 17.08
CA THR A 2 -16.29 -5.77 16.63
C THR A 2 -14.98 -5.11 17.05
N THR A 3 -14.17 -5.79 17.83
CA THR A 3 -12.86 -5.30 18.29
C THR A 3 -11.75 -5.88 17.43
N THR A 4 -10.69 -5.14 17.25
CA THR A 4 -9.47 -5.66 16.62
C THR A 4 -8.82 -6.73 17.47
N GLN A 5 -8.15 -7.68 16.82
CA GLN A 5 -7.35 -8.72 17.48
C GLN A 5 -5.91 -8.63 17.00
N VAL A 6 -4.95 -8.94 17.86
CA VAL A 6 -3.54 -9.02 17.45
C VAL A 6 -3.34 -10.31 16.68
N PHE A 7 -2.92 -10.18 15.43
CA PHE A 7 -2.56 -11.29 14.55
C PHE A 7 -1.05 -11.60 14.65
N ALA A 8 -0.20 -10.58 14.55
CA ALA A 8 1.24 -10.73 14.65
C ALA A 8 1.88 -9.53 15.35
N THR A 9 3.03 -9.80 15.98
CA THR A 9 3.88 -8.82 16.68
C THR A 9 5.30 -8.86 16.13
N GLY A 10 6.15 -7.93 16.59
CA GLY A 10 7.58 -7.94 16.27
C GLY A 10 7.92 -7.42 14.87
N VAL A 11 7.02 -6.67 14.26
CA VAL A 11 7.28 -5.82 13.10
C VAL A 11 7.86 -4.51 13.60
N ALA A 12 8.86 -3.95 12.93
CA ALA A 12 9.42 -2.66 13.30
C ALA A 12 8.56 -1.53 12.72
N MET A 13 8.38 -1.51 11.41
CA MET A 13 7.47 -0.63 10.68
C MET A 13 6.96 -1.35 9.44
N GLY A 14 5.76 -1.88 9.54
CA GLY A 14 5.15 -2.60 8.43
C GLY A 14 4.46 -1.67 7.45
N GLU A 15 4.58 -2.00 6.16
CA GLU A 15 3.99 -1.33 5.02
C GLU A 15 3.58 -2.32 3.94
N SER A 16 2.85 -1.83 2.95
CA SER A 16 2.48 -2.57 1.73
C SER A 16 1.98 -3.99 1.99
N PRO A 17 0.97 -4.18 2.87
CA PRO A 17 0.42 -5.51 3.09
C PRO A 17 -0.26 -6.02 1.82
N ARG A 18 -0.07 -7.32 1.53
CA ARG A 18 -0.72 -8.02 0.40
C ARG A 18 -1.23 -9.37 0.86
N TRP A 19 -2.37 -9.77 0.33
CA TRP A 19 -2.87 -11.13 0.51
C TRP A 19 -2.63 -11.94 -0.75
N HIS A 20 -1.66 -12.84 -0.72
CA HIS A 20 -1.26 -13.64 -1.88
C HIS A 20 -0.99 -15.09 -1.48
N ASP A 21 -1.51 -16.05 -2.26
CA ASP A 21 -1.34 -17.50 -2.06
C ASP A 21 -1.64 -17.97 -0.62
N GLY A 22 -2.75 -17.45 -0.03
CA GLY A 22 -3.18 -17.83 1.31
C GLY A 22 -2.28 -17.29 2.43
N ARG A 23 -1.46 -16.28 2.15
CA ARG A 23 -0.55 -15.65 3.11
C ARG A 23 -0.70 -14.13 3.11
N LEU A 24 -0.48 -13.55 4.27
CA LEU A 24 -0.28 -12.11 4.40
C LEU A 24 1.20 -11.78 4.21
N TRP A 25 1.49 -10.93 3.23
CA TRP A 25 2.82 -10.38 3.01
C TRP A 25 2.89 -8.97 3.58
N VAL A 26 4.02 -8.59 4.15
CA VAL A 26 4.24 -7.25 4.74
C VAL A 26 5.69 -6.84 4.52
N CYS A 27 5.91 -5.62 4.08
CA CYS A 27 7.22 -5.00 3.98
C CYS A 27 7.57 -4.35 5.32
N ASP A 28 8.50 -4.91 6.09
CA ASP A 28 9.00 -4.31 7.33
C ASP A 28 10.17 -3.37 7.01
N TRP A 29 9.86 -2.12 6.73
CA TRP A 29 10.80 -1.13 6.21
C TRP A 29 12.00 -0.90 7.12
N LEU A 30 11.81 -0.76 8.44
CA LEU A 30 12.92 -0.52 9.36
C LEU A 30 13.74 -1.77 9.65
N ALA A 31 13.18 -2.95 9.43
CA ALA A 31 13.94 -4.20 9.52
C ALA A 31 14.60 -4.58 8.19
N GLY A 32 14.22 -3.95 7.08
CA GLY A 32 14.68 -4.31 5.74
C GLY A 32 14.22 -5.72 5.34
N GLU A 33 12.99 -6.12 5.72
CA GLU A 33 12.51 -7.49 5.54
C GLU A 33 11.17 -7.50 4.80
N VAL A 34 11.05 -8.37 3.79
CA VAL A 34 9.74 -8.79 3.26
C VAL A 34 9.32 -10.03 4.05
N LEU A 35 8.19 -9.92 4.74
CA LEU A 35 7.65 -10.95 5.62
C LEU A 35 6.45 -11.61 4.97
N ALA A 36 6.32 -12.94 5.11
CA ALA A 36 5.11 -13.68 4.80
C ALA A 36 4.59 -14.38 6.06
N PHE A 37 3.29 -14.24 6.32
CA PHE A 37 2.61 -14.85 7.45
C PHE A 37 1.59 -15.87 6.94
N THR A 38 1.57 -17.06 7.55
CA THR A 38 0.47 -18.01 7.36
C THR A 38 -0.81 -17.51 8.04
N GLU A 39 -1.95 -18.14 7.78
CA GLU A 39 -3.21 -17.81 8.48
C GLU A 39 -3.13 -17.95 10.01
N ASP A 40 -2.26 -18.84 10.49
CA ASP A 40 -1.99 -19.04 11.93
C ASP A 40 -0.98 -18.05 12.50
N GLY A 41 -0.47 -17.11 11.69
CA GLY A 41 0.47 -16.06 12.10
C GLY A 41 1.94 -16.50 12.16
N GLU A 42 2.30 -17.68 11.64
CA GLU A 42 3.70 -18.08 11.51
C GLU A 42 4.42 -17.19 10.50
N ARG A 43 5.52 -16.58 10.93
CA ARG A 43 6.31 -15.62 10.15
C ARG A 43 7.50 -16.27 9.44
N THR A 44 7.65 -15.94 8.16
CA THR A 44 8.84 -16.23 7.36
C THR A 44 9.44 -14.94 6.82
N VAL A 45 10.75 -14.75 6.89
CA VAL A 45 11.46 -13.70 6.14
C VAL A 45 11.71 -14.25 4.74
N VAL A 46 11.13 -13.61 3.73
CA VAL A 46 11.26 -14.04 2.33
C VAL A 46 12.42 -13.33 1.65
N HIS A 47 12.51 -12.00 1.81
CA HIS A 47 13.61 -11.21 1.28
C HIS A 47 14.20 -10.29 2.35
N ARG A 48 15.44 -9.90 2.14
CA ARG A 48 16.11 -8.80 2.84
C ARG A 48 16.45 -7.73 1.83
N ILE A 49 15.97 -6.50 2.07
CA ILE A 49 16.09 -5.37 1.17
C ILE A 49 16.86 -4.27 1.88
N ASP A 50 17.87 -3.74 1.22
CA ASP A 50 18.63 -2.61 1.72
C ASP A 50 17.93 -1.28 1.40
N GLY A 51 17.76 -0.45 2.44
CA GLY A 51 17.12 0.87 2.34
C GLY A 51 15.59 0.80 2.32
N LEU A 52 14.98 1.97 2.30
CA LEU A 52 13.52 2.18 2.23
C LEU A 52 13.20 3.41 1.36
N PRO A 53 12.00 3.52 0.77
CA PRO A 53 10.88 2.58 0.83
C PRO A 53 11.07 1.34 -0.04
N PHE A 54 10.25 0.31 0.19
CA PHE A 54 10.06 -0.84 -0.71
C PHE A 54 8.67 -1.45 -0.52
N SER A 55 8.15 -2.04 -1.59
CA SER A 55 6.79 -2.58 -1.69
C SER A 55 6.80 -3.88 -2.49
N VAL A 56 5.84 -4.77 -2.24
CA VAL A 56 5.70 -6.06 -2.91
C VAL A 56 4.36 -6.16 -3.65
N GLU A 57 4.37 -6.81 -4.81
CA GLU A 57 3.18 -7.13 -5.63
C GLU A 57 3.49 -8.30 -6.57
N TRP A 58 2.53 -8.77 -7.37
CA TRP A 58 2.70 -9.86 -8.33
C TRP A 58 2.21 -9.50 -9.72
N LEU A 59 2.97 -9.93 -10.71
CA LEU A 59 2.52 -9.92 -12.10
C LEU A 59 1.43 -10.98 -12.33
N PRO A 60 0.58 -10.83 -13.36
CA PRO A 60 -0.44 -11.83 -13.67
C PRO A 60 0.10 -13.23 -13.98
N ASP A 61 1.39 -13.36 -14.31
CA ASP A 61 2.05 -14.64 -14.52
C ASP A 61 2.62 -15.26 -13.22
N GLY A 62 2.36 -14.64 -12.07
CA GLY A 62 2.77 -15.10 -10.74
C GLY A 62 4.19 -14.69 -10.32
N ARG A 63 4.93 -13.95 -11.15
CA ARG A 63 6.23 -13.42 -10.73
C ARG A 63 6.05 -12.29 -9.72
N GLU A 64 6.81 -12.35 -8.64
CA GLU A 64 6.87 -11.30 -7.64
C GLU A 64 7.50 -10.03 -8.20
N VAL A 65 6.98 -8.89 -7.80
CA VAL A 65 7.46 -7.55 -8.13
C VAL A 65 7.82 -6.85 -6.84
N LEU A 66 9.01 -6.26 -6.78
CA LEU A 66 9.49 -5.47 -5.64
C LEU A 66 9.98 -4.11 -6.11
N THR A 67 9.57 -3.06 -5.39
CA THR A 67 10.26 -1.77 -5.49
C THR A 67 11.51 -1.78 -4.63
N THR A 68 12.52 -1.04 -5.05
CA THR A 68 13.79 -0.86 -4.33
C THR A 68 14.25 0.59 -4.43
N GLN A 69 15.38 0.92 -3.80
CA GLN A 69 16.02 2.23 -3.93
C GLN A 69 16.46 2.54 -5.36
N ASP A 70 16.71 1.52 -6.17
CA ASP A 70 17.29 1.67 -7.53
C ASP A 70 16.27 1.42 -8.65
N GLY A 71 15.01 1.10 -8.32
CA GLY A 71 13.99 0.79 -9.32
C GLY A 71 13.08 -0.35 -8.92
N VAL A 72 12.58 -1.08 -9.93
CA VAL A 72 11.72 -2.24 -9.75
C VAL A 72 12.43 -3.50 -10.23
N VAL A 73 12.35 -4.55 -9.43
CA VAL A 73 12.90 -5.88 -9.71
C VAL A 73 11.79 -6.92 -9.75
N VAL A 74 12.02 -8.04 -10.40
CA VAL A 74 11.01 -9.09 -10.59
C VAL A 74 11.58 -10.49 -10.43
N GLY A 75 10.74 -11.39 -9.91
CA GLY A 75 11.01 -12.82 -9.77
C GLY A 75 11.98 -13.15 -8.63
N PRO A 76 12.25 -14.45 -8.41
CA PRO A 76 13.00 -14.92 -7.25
C PRO A 76 14.46 -14.43 -7.22
N ASP A 77 15.02 -14.13 -8.39
CA ASP A 77 16.40 -13.61 -8.51
C ASP A 77 16.47 -12.08 -8.42
N LEU A 78 15.35 -11.40 -8.16
CA LEU A 78 15.23 -9.94 -8.10
C LEU A 78 15.87 -9.26 -9.32
N ALA A 79 15.56 -9.76 -10.51
CA ALA A 79 16.13 -9.23 -11.75
C ALA A 79 15.58 -7.82 -12.05
N PRO A 80 16.40 -6.86 -12.53
CA PRO A 80 15.91 -5.54 -12.92
C PRO A 80 14.78 -5.62 -13.94
N TYR A 81 13.67 -4.90 -13.68
CA TYR A 81 12.48 -4.91 -14.53
C TYR A 81 12.20 -3.53 -15.16
N GLY A 82 12.38 -2.46 -14.41
CA GLY A 82 12.19 -1.10 -14.89
C GLY A 82 12.29 -0.07 -13.78
N GLY A 83 11.90 1.17 -14.07
CA GLY A 83 11.86 2.24 -13.07
C GLY A 83 13.21 2.64 -12.49
N THR A 84 14.31 2.36 -13.19
CA THR A 84 15.68 2.51 -12.70
C THR A 84 16.01 3.94 -12.27
N GLY A 85 16.82 4.06 -11.20
CA GLY A 85 17.34 5.32 -10.68
C GLY A 85 16.35 6.13 -9.84
N ARG A 86 15.26 5.51 -9.37
CA ARG A 86 14.28 6.16 -8.48
C ARG A 86 13.87 5.22 -7.34
N PRO A 87 13.80 5.72 -6.09
CA PRO A 87 13.27 4.97 -4.94
C PRO A 87 11.74 5.02 -4.96
N TRP A 88 11.12 4.01 -5.58
CA TRP A 88 9.67 3.94 -5.64
C TRP A 88 9.07 3.52 -4.30
N ASN A 89 7.99 4.19 -3.90
CA ASN A 89 7.32 3.98 -2.63
C ASN A 89 6.35 2.80 -2.69
N GLU A 90 5.26 2.93 -3.45
CA GLU A 90 4.21 1.92 -3.59
C GLU A 90 4.18 1.30 -4.98
N VAL A 91 3.65 0.07 -5.07
CA VAL A 91 3.44 -0.65 -6.32
C VAL A 91 2.08 -1.32 -6.35
N VAL A 92 1.41 -1.27 -7.50
CA VAL A 92 0.27 -2.12 -7.83
C VAL A 92 0.36 -2.56 -9.28
N VAL A 93 -0.26 -3.69 -9.60
CA VAL A 93 -0.22 -4.28 -10.95
C VAL A 93 -1.64 -4.43 -11.48
N ASP A 94 -1.88 -3.99 -12.72
CA ASP A 94 -3.17 -4.22 -13.38
C ASP A 94 -3.23 -5.63 -14.02
N PRO A 95 -4.43 -6.13 -14.37
CA PRO A 95 -4.58 -7.46 -14.99
C PRO A 95 -3.88 -7.62 -16.35
N ARG A 96 -3.40 -6.53 -16.95
CA ARG A 96 -2.64 -6.52 -18.22
C ARG A 96 -1.13 -6.57 -17.99
N GLY A 97 -0.69 -6.53 -16.72
CA GLY A 97 0.72 -6.54 -16.34
C GLY A 97 1.40 -5.15 -16.38
N HIS A 98 0.63 -4.07 -16.40
CA HIS A 98 1.18 -2.74 -16.15
C HIS A 98 1.49 -2.60 -14.67
N VAL A 99 2.72 -2.24 -14.35
CA VAL A 99 3.18 -2.00 -12.98
C VAL A 99 3.13 -0.49 -12.73
N PHE A 100 2.20 -0.06 -11.89
CA PHE A 100 2.12 1.34 -11.45
C PHE A 100 2.93 1.50 -10.18
N VAL A 101 3.77 2.54 -10.16
CA VAL A 101 4.60 2.91 -9.01
C VAL A 101 4.45 4.39 -8.73
N ASN A 102 4.61 4.76 -7.47
CA ASN A 102 4.64 6.18 -7.10
C ASN A 102 5.88 6.57 -6.31
N MET A 103 6.12 7.87 -6.29
CA MET A 103 7.13 8.49 -5.45
C MET A 103 6.53 9.75 -4.84
N PRO A 104 6.48 9.89 -3.50
CA PRO A 104 6.12 11.15 -2.86
C PRO A 104 7.18 12.20 -3.21
N GLY A 105 6.77 13.43 -3.44
CA GLY A 105 7.69 14.50 -3.85
C GLY A 105 8.61 14.99 -2.74
N SER A 106 8.31 14.63 -1.50
CA SER A 106 9.06 14.98 -0.29
C SER A 106 8.92 13.89 0.76
N MET A 107 9.91 13.78 1.64
CA MET A 107 9.86 12.88 2.80
C MET A 107 9.17 13.56 3.99
N PRO A 108 8.67 12.79 4.97
CA PRO A 108 8.12 13.36 6.20
C PRO A 108 9.08 14.35 6.86
N GLY A 109 8.56 15.53 7.26
CA GLY A 109 9.34 16.60 7.88
C GLY A 109 10.12 17.51 6.91
N GLN A 110 10.04 17.26 5.59
CA GLN A 110 10.53 18.17 4.55
C GLN A 110 9.42 19.12 4.08
N GLU A 111 9.80 20.18 3.37
CA GLU A 111 8.82 21.05 2.70
C GLU A 111 8.02 20.22 1.67
N PRO A 112 6.68 20.24 1.73
CA PRO A 112 5.85 19.46 0.83
C PRO A 112 6.09 19.82 -0.65
N LYS A 113 6.30 18.81 -1.47
CA LYS A 113 6.41 18.92 -2.93
C LYS A 113 5.52 17.87 -3.58
N PRO A 114 4.97 18.16 -4.77
CA PRO A 114 4.17 17.17 -5.47
C PRO A 114 5.01 15.97 -5.90
N GLY A 115 4.41 14.81 -5.79
CA GLY A 115 4.94 13.53 -6.24
C GLY A 115 4.47 13.14 -7.64
N VAL A 116 4.84 11.94 -8.05
CA VAL A 116 4.65 11.42 -9.41
C VAL A 116 4.16 9.97 -9.37
N LEU A 117 3.35 9.61 -10.38
CA LEU A 117 3.07 8.22 -10.76
C LEU A 117 3.81 7.88 -12.05
N ALA A 118 4.35 6.68 -12.10
CA ALA A 118 4.90 6.11 -13.31
C ALA A 118 4.27 4.73 -13.59
N VAL A 119 4.31 4.34 -14.86
CA VAL A 119 3.97 2.99 -15.30
C VAL A 119 5.20 2.33 -15.89
N ILE A 120 5.39 1.05 -15.56
CA ILE A 120 6.30 0.14 -16.24
C ILE A 120 5.43 -0.81 -17.04
N THR A 121 5.57 -0.78 -18.36
CA THR A 121 4.82 -1.63 -19.27
C THR A 121 5.38 -3.07 -19.26
N PRO A 122 4.63 -4.08 -19.73
CA PRO A 122 5.09 -5.48 -19.74
C PRO A 122 6.42 -5.71 -20.49
N ASP A 123 6.81 -4.81 -21.38
CA ASP A 123 8.11 -4.84 -22.07
C ASP A 123 9.23 -4.10 -21.30
N GLY A 124 8.98 -3.68 -20.04
CA GLY A 124 9.96 -3.05 -19.14
C GLY A 124 10.17 -1.56 -19.36
N ARG A 125 9.43 -0.91 -20.26
CA ARG A 125 9.56 0.53 -20.47
C ARG A 125 8.87 1.31 -19.37
N THR A 126 9.57 2.32 -18.86
CA THR A 126 9.07 3.18 -17.78
C THR A 126 8.76 4.57 -18.31
N ARG A 127 7.61 5.12 -17.90
CA ARG A 127 7.23 6.51 -18.19
C ARG A 127 6.41 7.09 -17.06
N ASP A 128 6.57 8.37 -16.79
CA ASP A 128 5.69 9.10 -15.88
C ASP A 128 4.32 9.25 -16.53
N VAL A 129 3.25 9.00 -15.77
CA VAL A 129 1.86 9.00 -16.26
C VAL A 129 0.97 9.99 -15.54
N ALA A 130 1.34 10.46 -14.35
CA ALA A 130 0.69 11.57 -13.66
C ALA A 130 1.68 12.27 -12.73
N GLY A 131 1.50 13.57 -12.56
CA GLY A 131 2.22 14.43 -11.62
C GLY A 131 1.27 15.25 -10.77
N ASP A 132 1.84 16.20 -10.01
CA ASP A 132 1.09 17.11 -9.14
C ASP A 132 0.19 16.37 -8.13
N LEU A 133 0.68 15.26 -7.58
CA LEU A 133 0.04 14.50 -6.52
C LEU A 133 0.67 14.87 -5.18
N TRP A 134 -0.15 15.15 -4.20
CA TRP A 134 0.33 15.61 -2.90
C TRP A 134 0.55 14.44 -1.94
N PHE A 135 1.79 13.97 -1.90
CA PHE A 135 2.24 12.80 -1.17
C PHE A 135 1.43 11.55 -1.59
N PRO A 136 1.56 11.10 -2.86
CA PRO A 136 0.93 9.86 -3.31
C PRO A 136 1.46 8.70 -2.49
N ASN A 137 0.54 7.86 -2.01
CA ASN A 137 0.80 6.75 -1.13
C ASN A 137 0.08 5.50 -1.62
N GLY A 138 -0.70 4.80 -0.79
CA GLY A 138 -1.40 3.60 -1.18
C GLY A 138 -2.14 3.71 -2.51
N MET A 139 -2.11 2.64 -3.28
CA MET A 139 -2.78 2.53 -4.57
C MET A 139 -3.62 1.26 -4.63
N ALA A 140 -4.69 1.29 -5.43
CA ALA A 140 -5.49 0.11 -5.73
C ALA A 140 -6.03 0.18 -7.17
N VAL A 141 -6.05 -0.96 -7.86
CA VAL A 141 -6.66 -1.09 -9.19
C VAL A 141 -8.02 -1.75 -9.04
N THR A 142 -9.05 -1.20 -9.70
CA THR A 142 -10.37 -1.85 -9.71
C THR A 142 -10.30 -3.24 -10.35
N PRO A 143 -11.17 -4.20 -9.93
CA PRO A 143 -11.10 -5.59 -10.41
C PRO A 143 -11.19 -5.76 -11.92
N ASP A 144 -11.87 -4.83 -12.60
CA ASP A 144 -11.99 -4.78 -14.05
C ASP A 144 -10.73 -4.21 -14.76
N GLY A 145 -9.74 -3.75 -13.97
CA GLY A 145 -8.51 -3.16 -14.47
C GLY A 145 -8.69 -1.82 -15.18
N THR A 146 -9.79 -1.11 -14.93
CA THR A 146 -10.12 0.13 -15.66
C THR A 146 -9.79 1.40 -14.90
N THR A 147 -9.63 1.34 -13.58
CA THR A 147 -9.40 2.52 -12.74
C THR A 147 -8.30 2.27 -11.72
N LEU A 148 -7.37 3.22 -11.62
CA LEU A 148 -6.40 3.32 -10.54
C LEU A 148 -6.90 4.32 -9.50
N VAL A 149 -7.01 3.92 -8.25
CA VAL A 149 -7.28 4.80 -7.10
C VAL A 149 -5.97 5.01 -6.34
N VAL A 150 -5.70 6.25 -5.96
CA VAL A 150 -4.46 6.67 -5.29
C VAL A 150 -4.80 7.49 -4.06
N ALA A 151 -4.21 7.17 -2.92
CA ALA A 151 -4.24 8.00 -1.73
C ALA A 151 -3.29 9.20 -1.91
N GLU A 152 -3.79 10.41 -1.65
CA GLU A 152 -2.97 11.61 -1.57
C GLU A 152 -2.98 12.10 -0.11
N SER A 153 -1.96 11.70 0.68
CA SER A 153 -1.94 11.94 2.13
C SER A 153 -2.00 13.43 2.50
N HIS A 154 -1.27 14.29 1.77
CA HIS A 154 -1.25 15.73 2.01
C HIS A 154 -2.39 16.51 1.33
N ALA A 155 -3.17 15.85 0.48
CA ALA A 155 -4.37 16.44 -0.12
C ALA A 155 -5.67 15.93 0.52
N HIS A 156 -5.57 15.09 1.56
CA HIS A 156 -6.71 14.59 2.33
C HIS A 156 -7.80 13.93 1.47
N ARG A 157 -7.40 13.20 0.42
CA ARG A 157 -8.33 12.64 -0.56
C ARG A 157 -7.84 11.35 -1.18
N LEU A 158 -8.78 10.66 -1.81
CA LEU A 158 -8.50 9.62 -2.80
C LEU A 158 -8.73 10.20 -4.20
N THR A 159 -7.82 9.91 -5.11
CA THR A 159 -7.87 10.38 -6.51
C THR A 159 -7.96 9.18 -7.43
N ALA A 160 -8.81 9.24 -8.45
CA ALA A 160 -8.98 8.18 -9.43
C ALA A 160 -8.54 8.62 -10.83
N PHE A 161 -8.01 7.63 -11.55
CA PHE A 161 -7.57 7.75 -12.94
C PHE A 161 -8.10 6.57 -13.75
N PRO A 162 -8.86 6.77 -14.84
CA PRO A 162 -9.05 5.74 -15.83
C PRO A 162 -7.73 5.26 -16.42
N ILE A 163 -7.58 3.93 -16.57
CA ILE A 163 -6.39 3.29 -17.13
C ILE A 163 -6.66 2.95 -18.59
N ALA A 164 -5.92 3.56 -19.51
CA ALA A 164 -5.96 3.23 -20.93
C ALA A 164 -5.29 1.88 -21.23
N ALA A 165 -5.50 1.35 -22.42
CA ALA A 165 -4.96 0.04 -22.82
C ALA A 165 -3.43 -0.05 -22.83
N ASP A 166 -2.75 1.09 -22.97
CA ASP A 166 -1.28 1.21 -22.93
C ASP A 166 -0.74 1.56 -21.54
N GLY A 167 -1.59 1.56 -20.49
CA GLY A 167 -1.24 1.96 -19.13
C GLY A 167 -1.18 3.48 -18.92
N SER A 168 -1.58 4.31 -19.87
CA SER A 168 -1.72 5.75 -19.65
C SER A 168 -2.87 6.03 -18.68
N LEU A 169 -2.69 7.05 -17.85
CA LEU A 169 -3.71 7.55 -16.93
C LEU A 169 -4.36 8.80 -17.52
N THR A 170 -5.68 8.86 -17.52
CA THR A 170 -6.46 9.97 -18.09
C THR A 170 -7.46 10.52 -17.07
N ASP A 171 -8.13 11.60 -17.39
CA ASP A 171 -9.35 12.10 -16.73
C ASP A 171 -9.30 12.04 -15.18
N ARG A 172 -8.20 12.58 -14.60
CA ARG A 172 -8.01 12.67 -13.14
C ARG A 172 -9.23 13.28 -12.48
N ARG A 173 -9.76 12.59 -11.46
CA ARG A 173 -10.88 13.08 -10.66
C ARG A 173 -10.68 12.77 -9.16
N VAL A 174 -11.30 13.58 -8.32
CA VAL A 174 -11.41 13.24 -6.90
C VAL A 174 -12.37 12.05 -6.79
N TRP A 175 -11.88 10.94 -6.22
CA TRP A 175 -12.68 9.76 -5.93
C TRP A 175 -13.45 9.95 -4.62
N ALA A 176 -12.77 10.45 -3.58
CA ALA A 176 -13.37 10.84 -2.31
C ALA A 176 -12.57 11.99 -1.68
N ASP A 177 -13.27 13.01 -1.23
CA ASP A 177 -12.75 14.00 -0.29
C ASP A 177 -12.92 13.41 1.12
N LEU A 178 -11.83 13.30 1.87
CA LEU A 178 -11.81 12.67 3.20
C LEU A 178 -11.89 13.70 4.33
N GLY A 179 -11.89 14.99 3.98
CA GLY A 179 -11.93 16.09 4.92
C GLY A 179 -10.58 16.45 5.54
N GLU A 180 -10.52 17.66 6.06
CA GLU A 180 -9.31 18.19 6.69
C GLU A 180 -8.84 17.29 7.85
N GLY A 181 -7.53 17.03 7.92
CA GLY A 181 -6.90 16.22 8.96
C GLY A 181 -6.87 14.73 8.69
N ALA A 182 -7.54 14.21 7.64
CA ALA A 182 -7.31 12.85 7.17
C ALA A 182 -5.95 12.78 6.46
N ALA A 183 -5.19 11.73 6.69
CA ALA A 183 -3.95 11.46 5.97
C ALA A 183 -3.96 10.01 5.47
N PRO A 184 -4.64 9.75 4.34
CA PRO A 184 -4.76 8.39 3.82
C PRO A 184 -3.38 7.88 3.42
N ASP A 185 -3.08 6.66 3.85
CA ASP A 185 -1.82 5.97 3.60
C ASP A 185 -2.09 4.69 2.77
N GLY A 186 -1.70 3.50 3.20
CA GLY A 186 -2.03 2.28 2.47
C GLY A 186 -3.54 2.04 2.35
N ILE A 187 -3.98 1.57 1.18
CA ILE A 187 -5.41 1.36 0.85
C ILE A 187 -5.66 -0.02 0.26
N CYS A 188 -6.90 -0.49 0.36
CA CYS A 188 -7.39 -1.63 -0.43
C CYS A 188 -8.86 -1.48 -0.80
N LEU A 189 -9.29 -2.17 -1.87
CA LEU A 189 -10.67 -2.19 -2.36
C LEU A 189 -11.44 -3.40 -1.82
N ASP A 190 -12.71 -3.21 -1.51
CA ASP A 190 -13.61 -4.31 -1.23
C ASP A 190 -14.61 -4.58 -2.38
N ALA A 191 -15.30 -5.73 -2.29
CA ALA A 191 -16.22 -6.20 -3.33
C ALA A 191 -17.48 -5.35 -3.48
N ASP A 192 -17.80 -4.47 -2.53
CA ASP A 192 -18.88 -3.49 -2.65
C ASP A 192 -18.40 -2.21 -3.37
N GLY A 193 -17.13 -2.13 -3.79
CA GLY A 193 -16.51 -0.99 -4.43
C GLY A 193 -16.11 0.13 -3.46
N ALA A 194 -16.09 -0.12 -2.17
CA ALA A 194 -15.59 0.82 -1.18
C ALA A 194 -14.07 0.67 -1.00
N VAL A 195 -13.41 1.74 -0.57
CA VAL A 195 -11.99 1.75 -0.21
C VAL A 195 -11.84 1.74 1.30
N TRP A 196 -11.01 0.84 1.80
CA TRP A 196 -10.42 0.95 3.11
C TRP A 196 -9.11 1.73 3.01
N TYR A 197 -8.93 2.74 3.85
CA TYR A 197 -7.66 3.46 3.96
C TYR A 197 -7.17 3.52 5.40
N ALA A 198 -5.87 3.39 5.57
CA ALA A 198 -5.19 3.64 6.82
C ALA A 198 -5.01 5.15 7.02
N ASP A 199 -5.23 5.63 8.26
CA ASP A 199 -5.17 7.04 8.61
C ASP A 199 -4.21 7.20 9.81
N VAL A 200 -2.92 7.42 9.49
CA VAL A 200 -1.82 7.37 10.45
C VAL A 200 -2.02 8.30 11.64
N PRO A 201 -2.23 9.62 11.46
CA PRO A 201 -2.32 10.53 12.59
C PRO A 201 -3.59 10.32 13.42
N ASN A 202 -4.66 9.81 12.81
CA ASN A 202 -5.93 9.58 13.47
C ASN A 202 -6.07 8.17 14.06
N ARG A 203 -5.03 7.32 13.94
CA ARG A 203 -4.94 5.97 14.54
C ARG A 203 -6.17 5.11 14.24
N ARG A 204 -6.51 5.02 12.95
CA ARG A 204 -7.70 4.29 12.49
C ARG A 204 -7.54 3.78 11.07
N CYS A 205 -8.35 2.77 10.72
CA CYS A 205 -8.67 2.47 9.32
C CYS A 205 -10.12 2.84 9.05
N VAL A 206 -10.38 3.41 7.88
CA VAL A 206 -11.71 3.92 7.51
C VAL A 206 -12.15 3.30 6.19
N ARG A 207 -13.39 2.81 6.16
CA ARG A 207 -14.07 2.37 4.96
C ARG A 207 -14.87 3.54 4.38
N VAL A 208 -14.66 3.88 3.13
CA VAL A 208 -15.32 5.01 2.48
C VAL A 208 -15.87 4.60 1.11
N ALA A 209 -17.07 5.05 0.80
CA ALA A 209 -17.63 4.91 -0.54
C ALA A 209 -17.10 6.02 -1.46
N GLU A 210 -17.19 5.80 -2.77
CA GLU A 210 -16.95 6.87 -3.74
C GLU A 210 -17.84 8.08 -3.42
N GLY A 211 -17.26 9.28 -3.50
CA GLY A 211 -17.92 10.52 -3.07
C GLY A 211 -17.66 10.90 -1.60
N GLY A 212 -16.97 10.06 -0.80
CA GLY A 212 -16.50 10.42 0.54
C GLY A 212 -17.41 10.03 1.70
N LEU A 213 -18.51 9.29 1.46
CA LEU A 213 -19.36 8.79 2.56
C LEU A 213 -18.60 7.75 3.39
N VAL A 214 -18.34 8.08 4.64
CA VAL A 214 -17.75 7.13 5.61
C VAL A 214 -18.77 6.05 5.96
N LEU A 215 -18.43 4.80 5.68
CA LEU A 215 -19.27 3.62 5.94
C LEU A 215 -18.91 2.96 7.26
N GLU A 216 -17.62 2.97 7.61
CA GLU A 216 -17.11 2.32 8.82
C GLU A 216 -15.78 2.95 9.26
N SER A 217 -15.45 2.87 10.55
CA SER A 217 -14.19 3.31 11.11
C SER A 217 -13.75 2.40 12.23
N VAL A 218 -12.51 1.91 12.16
CA VAL A 218 -11.87 1.00 13.11
C VAL A 218 -10.73 1.74 13.79
N ALA A 219 -10.92 2.11 15.05
CA ALA A 219 -9.88 2.77 15.84
C ALA A 219 -8.88 1.76 16.40
N VAL A 220 -7.62 2.17 16.46
CA VAL A 220 -6.52 1.41 17.09
C VAL A 220 -5.71 2.32 18.02
N ASP A 221 -4.75 1.75 18.75
CA ASP A 221 -3.98 2.49 19.77
C ASP A 221 -2.71 3.18 19.23
N ARG A 222 -2.41 2.99 17.93
CA ARG A 222 -1.18 3.47 17.26
C ARG A 222 -1.45 3.90 15.83
N GLY A 223 -0.48 4.50 15.15
CA GLY A 223 -0.63 4.91 13.75
C GLY A 223 -0.88 3.72 12.84
N CYS A 224 -1.93 3.81 12.02
CA CYS A 224 -2.23 2.84 10.97
C CYS A 224 -1.53 3.28 9.69
N PHE A 225 -0.60 2.49 9.20
CA PHE A 225 0.18 2.79 7.99
C PHE A 225 -0.44 2.15 6.74
N ALA A 226 -0.91 0.91 6.85
CA ALA A 226 -1.54 0.26 5.72
C ALA A 226 -2.61 -0.73 6.15
N CYS A 227 -3.47 -1.11 5.23
CA CYS A 227 -4.47 -2.15 5.43
C CYS A 227 -4.65 -3.00 4.17
N MET A 228 -5.05 -4.27 4.37
CA MET A 228 -5.32 -5.22 3.30
C MET A 228 -6.41 -6.18 3.70
N LEU A 229 -7.34 -6.44 2.80
CA LEU A 229 -8.35 -7.48 2.94
C LEU A 229 -7.81 -8.84 2.50
N GLY A 230 -8.09 -9.88 3.26
CA GLY A 230 -7.64 -11.24 2.95
C GLY A 230 -8.32 -12.29 3.84
N GLY A 231 -7.63 -13.39 4.10
CA GLY A 231 -8.15 -14.54 4.83
C GLY A 231 -8.95 -15.47 3.91
N ALA A 232 -9.30 -16.66 4.40
CA ALA A 232 -9.96 -17.72 3.63
C ALA A 232 -11.27 -17.28 2.94
N ASP A 233 -12.02 -16.33 3.52
CA ASP A 233 -13.25 -15.80 2.94
C ASP A 233 -13.11 -14.35 2.43
N GLY A 234 -11.88 -13.81 2.42
CA GLY A 234 -11.58 -12.46 1.96
C GLY A 234 -12.06 -11.33 2.87
N ARG A 235 -12.61 -11.63 4.05
CA ARG A 235 -13.25 -10.65 4.95
C ARG A 235 -12.41 -10.27 6.17
N THR A 236 -11.18 -10.71 6.23
CA THR A 236 -10.26 -10.30 7.29
C THR A 236 -9.54 -9.04 6.83
N LEU A 237 -9.82 -7.91 7.46
CA LEU A 237 -9.03 -6.70 7.29
C LEU A 237 -7.80 -6.81 8.17
N PHE A 238 -6.64 -6.96 7.57
CA PHE A 238 -5.35 -6.84 8.23
C PHE A 238 -4.98 -5.36 8.30
N ILE A 239 -4.64 -4.89 9.49
CA ILE A 239 -4.24 -3.50 9.75
C ILE A 239 -2.79 -3.52 10.23
N VAL A 240 -1.92 -2.88 9.49
CA VAL A 240 -0.52 -2.73 9.87
C VAL A 240 -0.36 -1.40 10.60
N ALA A 241 0.05 -1.47 11.86
CA ALA A 241 0.07 -0.31 12.73
C ALA A 241 1.32 -0.27 13.61
N THR A 242 1.86 0.92 13.83
CA THR A 242 3.11 1.12 14.58
C THR A 242 3.02 2.37 15.45
N ASP A 243 3.71 2.37 16.60
CA ASP A 243 3.87 3.57 17.43
C ASP A 243 4.91 4.50 16.78
N TRP A 244 4.43 5.25 15.80
CA TRP A 244 5.26 6.08 14.92
C TRP A 244 5.94 7.26 15.65
N GLU A 245 5.42 7.69 16.77
CA GLU A 245 6.03 8.74 17.62
C GLU A 245 7.36 8.29 18.25
N ARG A 246 7.55 6.96 18.33
CA ARG A 246 8.77 6.33 18.85
C ARG A 246 9.74 5.85 17.78
N LEU A 247 9.38 6.01 16.49
CA LEU A 247 10.24 5.55 15.41
C LEU A 247 11.48 6.42 15.27
N ASP A 248 12.64 5.81 15.30
CA ASP A 248 13.89 6.47 14.90
C ASP A 248 14.11 6.28 13.39
N TRP A 249 13.57 7.19 12.61
CA TRP A 249 13.71 7.24 11.16
C TRP A 249 15.17 7.39 10.66
N ARG A 250 16.11 7.72 11.55
CA ARG A 250 17.52 7.98 11.24
C ARG A 250 18.43 6.85 11.69
N GLY A 251 17.98 5.99 12.58
CA GLY A 251 18.81 5.05 13.32
C GLY A 251 19.01 3.66 12.72
N GLY A 252 18.55 3.39 11.51
CA GLY A 252 18.86 2.13 10.81
C GLY A 252 18.48 0.86 11.57
N GLY A 253 17.23 0.66 11.93
CA GLY A 253 16.68 -0.64 12.28
C GLY A 253 16.93 -1.18 13.70
N GLY A 254 17.58 -0.44 14.58
CA GLY A 254 17.90 -0.88 15.95
C GLY A 254 16.89 -0.49 17.04
N GLY A 255 15.76 0.11 16.66
CA GLY A 255 14.72 0.55 17.60
C GLY A 255 13.80 -0.58 18.10
N GLU A 256 12.97 -0.25 19.10
CA GLU A 256 11.96 -1.15 19.62
C GLU A 256 10.94 -1.51 18.50
N ARG A 257 10.68 -2.80 18.27
CA ARG A 257 9.71 -3.27 17.29
C ARG A 257 8.29 -3.13 17.85
N THR A 258 7.72 -1.94 17.73
CA THR A 258 6.39 -1.61 18.26
C THR A 258 5.25 -1.93 17.29
N GLY A 259 5.59 -2.35 16.07
CA GLY A 259 4.63 -2.67 15.02
C GLY A 259 3.82 -3.93 15.32
N LEU A 260 2.55 -3.86 14.97
CA LEU A 260 1.58 -4.94 15.04
C LEU A 260 0.89 -5.12 13.70
N VAL A 261 0.52 -6.36 13.43
CA VAL A 261 -0.56 -6.66 12.48
C VAL A 261 -1.80 -7.00 13.31
N LEU A 262 -2.85 -6.23 13.08
CA LEU A 262 -4.15 -6.44 13.73
C LEU A 262 -5.14 -7.00 12.70
N THR A 263 -6.17 -7.69 13.17
CA THR A 263 -7.28 -8.15 12.33
C THR A 263 -8.60 -7.54 12.77
N TYR A 264 -9.46 -7.30 11.80
CA TYR A 264 -10.82 -6.85 11.98
C TYR A 264 -11.73 -7.58 10.98
N ARG A 265 -12.96 -7.91 11.37
CA ARG A 265 -13.94 -8.57 10.48
C ARG A 265 -14.64 -7.53 9.63
N ALA A 266 -14.29 -7.45 8.36
CA ALA A 266 -14.87 -6.53 7.41
C ALA A 266 -16.27 -6.97 6.94
N PRO A 267 -17.17 -6.02 6.59
CA PRO A 267 -18.52 -6.32 6.12
C PRO A 267 -18.55 -6.89 4.70
N ALA A 268 -17.55 -6.57 3.87
CA ALA A 268 -17.39 -7.07 2.51
C ALA A 268 -16.04 -7.75 2.31
N PRO A 269 -15.92 -8.75 1.42
CA PRO A 269 -14.64 -9.36 1.10
C PRO A 269 -13.79 -8.44 0.21
N HIS A 270 -12.51 -8.81 0.00
CA HIS A 270 -11.64 -8.11 -0.94
C HIS A 270 -12.20 -8.14 -2.37
N ALA A 271 -11.87 -7.13 -3.14
CA ALA A 271 -12.27 -7.01 -4.55
C ALA A 271 -11.35 -7.77 -5.52
N GLY A 272 -10.30 -8.36 -5.05
CA GLY A 272 -9.21 -8.95 -5.82
C GLY A 272 -7.86 -8.46 -5.31
N CYS A 273 -6.94 -8.19 -6.20
CA CYS A 273 -5.68 -7.52 -5.82
C CYS A 273 -5.93 -6.05 -5.44
N PRO A 274 -5.04 -5.45 -4.63
CA PRO A 274 -5.13 -4.04 -4.26
C PRO A 274 -5.13 -3.12 -5.44
#